data_368b9dfb46761b45513453bcec1f88f7
#
_entry.id   368b9dfb46761b45513453bcec1f88f7
#
_cell.length_a   1.000
_cell.length_b   1.000
_cell.length_c   1.000
_cell.angle_alpha   90.00
_cell.angle_beta   90.00
_cell.angle_gamma   90.00
#
_symmetry.space_group_name_H-M   'P 1'
#
loop_
_entity.id
_entity.type
_entity.pdbx_description
1 polymer ?
#
loop_
_entity_poly.entity_id
_entity_poly.type
_entity_poly.pdbx_seq_one_letter_code
_entity_poly.pdbx_strand_id
1 'polypeptide(L)'
;MVVWIVAAGALLVGLPRAIAQARVIEVTADSDSRYKIAGLRTPEIRVKAGEQILLRVTARRAKSWNRDGSIHGFTLLRAKDRTKVEGWDLLFKPGKQEFLRTVPSEAGEYVVVCTVICSEEHEGMHMKFTVLP
;
A
#
# COMPACT_ATOMS: atom_id res chain seq x y z
N MET A 1 20.69 53.97 24.38
CA MET A 1 21.34 52.78 23.87
C MET A 1 20.24 51.70 23.73
N VAL A 2 19.76 51.45 22.49
CA VAL A 2 18.65 50.52 22.24
C VAL A 2 19.29 49.21 21.75
N VAL A 3 19.12 48.13 22.52
CA VAL A 3 19.60 46.79 22.13
C VAL A 3 18.51 46.10 21.37
N TRP A 4 18.73 45.87 20.05
CA TRP A 4 17.86 45.08 19.23
C TRP A 4 18.20 43.59 19.44
N ILE A 5 17.27 42.86 20.06
CA ILE A 5 17.36 41.38 20.12
C ILE A 5 16.79 40.83 18.83
N VAL A 6 17.65 40.31 17.98
CA VAL A 6 17.23 39.57 16.79
C VAL A 6 16.88 38.14 17.26
N ALA A 7 15.60 37.84 17.35
CA ALA A 7 15.15 36.49 17.58
C ALA A 7 15.33 35.69 16.26
N ALA A 8 16.32 34.82 16.22
CA ALA A 8 16.48 33.86 15.15
C ALA A 8 15.37 32.80 15.28
N GLY A 9 14.31 32.95 14.49
CA GLY A 9 13.28 31.94 14.36
C GLY A 9 13.85 30.75 13.62
N ALA A 10 14.03 29.63 14.31
CA ALA A 10 14.35 28.35 13.66
C ALA A 10 13.13 27.90 12.85
N LEU A 11 13.27 27.92 11.53
CA LEU A 11 12.33 27.28 10.61
C LEU A 11 12.45 25.76 10.80
N LEU A 12 11.55 25.21 11.60
CA LEU A 12 11.34 23.76 11.64
C LEU A 12 10.72 23.36 10.29
N VAL A 13 11.55 22.87 9.38
CA VAL A 13 11.09 22.21 8.16
C VAL A 13 10.53 20.87 8.58
N GLY A 14 9.23 20.85 8.92
CA GLY A 14 8.53 19.61 9.27
C GLY A 14 8.36 18.73 8.04
N LEU A 15 8.34 17.39 8.26
CA LEU A 15 7.93 16.41 7.26
C LEU A 15 6.57 16.81 6.65
N PRO A 16 6.32 16.51 5.35
CA PRO A 16 5.01 16.75 4.76
C PRO A 16 3.92 16.13 5.64
N ARG A 17 2.90 16.92 5.96
CA ARG A 17 1.84 16.55 6.91
C ARG A 17 1.15 15.24 6.55
N ALA A 18 1.02 14.94 5.25
CA ALA A 18 0.43 13.71 4.72
C ALA A 18 1.19 12.45 5.15
N ILE A 19 2.53 12.46 5.11
CA ILE A 19 3.38 11.32 5.53
C ILE A 19 3.37 11.18 7.04
N ALA A 20 3.44 12.30 7.78
CA ALA A 20 3.46 12.29 9.25
C ALA A 20 2.17 11.74 9.87
N GLN A 21 1.02 11.86 9.17
CA GLN A 21 -0.30 11.43 9.66
C GLN A 21 -0.78 10.11 9.04
N ALA A 22 -0.09 9.59 8.03
CA ALA A 22 -0.48 8.36 7.37
C ALA A 22 -0.26 7.15 8.28
N ARG A 23 -1.28 6.32 8.41
CA ARG A 23 -1.14 5.02 9.07
C ARG A 23 -0.28 4.11 8.21
N VAL A 24 0.71 3.44 8.82
CA VAL A 24 1.57 2.48 8.12
C VAL A 24 0.90 1.11 8.13
N ILE A 25 0.81 0.50 6.95
CA ILE A 25 0.34 -0.88 6.79
C ILE A 25 1.46 -1.67 6.13
N GLU A 26 1.97 -2.67 6.83
CA GLU A 26 3.04 -3.53 6.33
C GLU A 26 2.49 -4.79 5.70
N VAL A 27 2.84 -5.02 4.44
CA VAL A 27 2.40 -6.18 3.66
C VAL A 27 3.62 -6.88 3.06
N THR A 28 3.62 -8.20 3.12
CA THR A 28 4.57 -9.02 2.38
C THR A 28 3.87 -9.66 1.19
N ALA A 29 4.40 -9.45 -0.01
CA ALA A 29 4.05 -10.20 -1.21
C ALA A 29 5.13 -11.26 -1.39
N ASP A 30 4.83 -12.49 -1.01
CA ASP A 30 5.86 -13.49 -0.74
C ASP A 30 6.13 -14.45 -1.92
N SER A 31 7.18 -15.21 -1.77
CA SER A 31 7.67 -16.18 -2.75
C SER A 31 6.70 -17.35 -3.01
N ASP A 32 5.73 -17.57 -2.13
CA ASP A 32 4.66 -18.57 -2.31
C ASP A 32 3.43 -18.01 -3.04
N SER A 33 3.53 -16.83 -3.64
CA SER A 33 2.43 -16.13 -4.31
C SER A 33 1.25 -15.87 -3.39
N ARG A 34 1.54 -15.36 -2.18
CA ARG A 34 0.55 -14.98 -1.18
C ARG A 34 0.89 -13.60 -0.59
N TYR A 35 -0.15 -12.83 -0.29
CA TYR A 35 -0.01 -11.67 0.59
C TYR A 35 -0.01 -12.11 2.03
N LYS A 36 0.83 -11.47 2.85
CA LYS A 36 0.92 -11.77 4.29
C LYS A 36 0.97 -10.47 5.08
N ILE A 37 0.31 -10.49 6.22
CA ILE A 37 0.38 -9.43 7.23
C ILE A 37 0.75 -10.08 8.55
N ALA A 38 1.79 -9.57 9.21
CA ALA A 38 2.27 -10.11 10.47
C ALA A 38 1.14 -10.17 11.51
N GLY A 39 1.03 -11.30 12.21
CA GLY A 39 0.01 -11.52 13.23
C GLY A 39 -1.36 -11.96 12.71
N LEU A 40 -1.58 -12.00 11.41
CA LEU A 40 -2.85 -12.42 10.82
C LEU A 40 -2.68 -13.73 10.05
N ARG A 41 -3.47 -14.75 10.41
CA ARG A 41 -3.52 -16.02 9.68
C ARG A 41 -4.14 -15.81 8.29
N THR A 42 -5.23 -15.03 8.22
CA THR A 42 -5.87 -14.61 6.99
C THR A 42 -5.61 -13.12 6.83
N PRO A 43 -4.75 -12.69 5.89
CA PRO A 43 -4.42 -11.29 5.74
C PRO A 43 -5.63 -10.50 5.24
N GLU A 44 -5.85 -9.36 5.87
CA GLU A 44 -6.93 -8.43 5.52
C GLU A 44 -6.49 -7.02 5.88
N ILE A 45 -6.84 -6.05 5.05
CA ILE A 45 -6.65 -4.63 5.33
C ILE A 45 -8.01 -4.02 5.67
N ARG A 46 -8.10 -3.35 6.83
CA ARG A 46 -9.30 -2.63 7.28
C ARG A 46 -8.92 -1.17 7.51
N VAL A 47 -9.52 -0.28 6.77
CA VAL A 47 -9.19 1.15 6.74
C VAL A 47 -10.45 2.00 6.64
N LYS A 48 -10.34 3.29 6.99
CA LYS A 48 -11.46 4.23 6.89
C LYS A 48 -11.49 4.88 5.52
N ALA A 49 -12.71 5.17 5.04
CA ALA A 49 -12.92 5.90 3.81
C ALA A 49 -12.17 7.24 3.82
N GLY A 50 -11.42 7.52 2.76
CA GLY A 50 -10.70 8.76 2.57
C GLY A 50 -9.44 8.96 3.41
N GLU A 51 -9.07 8.01 4.30
CA GLU A 51 -7.82 8.15 5.06
C GLU A 51 -6.59 7.99 4.16
N GLN A 52 -5.47 8.57 4.58
CA GLN A 52 -4.20 8.31 3.95
C GLN A 52 -3.48 7.18 4.65
N ILE A 53 -2.93 6.25 3.88
CA ILE A 53 -2.13 5.14 4.36
C ILE A 53 -0.78 5.11 3.66
N LEU A 54 0.24 4.70 4.38
CA LEU A 54 1.54 4.36 3.83
C LEU A 54 1.64 2.84 3.75
N LEU A 55 1.52 2.32 2.54
CA LEU A 55 1.67 0.90 2.28
C LEU A 55 3.16 0.58 2.18
N ARG A 56 3.68 -0.11 3.18
CA ARG A 56 5.08 -0.55 3.23
C ARG A 56 5.13 -2.01 2.83
N VAL A 57 5.76 -2.29 1.70
CA VAL A 57 5.76 -3.60 1.07
C VAL A 57 7.14 -4.23 1.11
N THR A 58 7.18 -5.51 1.48
CA THR A 58 8.32 -6.37 1.23
C THR A 58 7.90 -7.38 0.18
N ALA A 59 8.54 -7.37 -0.99
CA ALA A 59 8.21 -8.27 -2.08
C ALA A 59 9.34 -9.25 -2.33
N ARG A 60 8.99 -10.54 -2.39
CA ARG A 60 9.89 -11.65 -2.69
C ARG A 60 9.43 -12.37 -3.95
N ARG A 61 10.37 -12.60 -4.84
CA ARG A 61 10.11 -13.29 -6.09
C ARG A 61 9.60 -14.71 -5.84
N ALA A 62 8.53 -15.08 -6.55
CA ALA A 62 8.06 -16.45 -6.69
C ALA A 62 8.86 -17.15 -7.81
N LYS A 63 8.19 -17.78 -8.79
CA LYS A 63 8.88 -18.49 -9.88
C LYS A 63 9.19 -17.60 -11.08
N SER A 64 8.39 -16.58 -11.32
CA SER A 64 8.45 -15.75 -12.51
C SER A 64 8.78 -14.29 -12.21
N TRP A 65 9.25 -13.58 -13.23
CA TRP A 65 9.42 -12.14 -13.21
C TRP A 65 9.07 -11.58 -14.59
N ASN A 66 8.77 -10.29 -14.65
CA ASN A 66 8.42 -9.61 -15.88
C ASN A 66 9.58 -8.74 -16.39
N ARG A 67 9.52 -8.35 -17.65
CA ARG A 67 10.57 -7.55 -18.29
C ARG A 67 10.81 -6.20 -17.62
N ASP A 68 9.77 -5.61 -17.02
CA ASP A 68 9.86 -4.36 -16.27
C ASP A 68 10.46 -4.53 -14.87
N GLY A 69 10.81 -5.77 -14.48
CA GLY A 69 11.34 -6.11 -13.16
C GLY A 69 10.28 -6.37 -12.11
N SER A 70 8.99 -6.25 -12.44
CA SER A 70 7.92 -6.57 -11.50
C SER A 70 7.83 -8.07 -11.24
N ILE A 71 7.56 -8.42 -9.97
CA ILE A 71 7.45 -9.81 -9.51
C ILE A 71 6.08 -10.11 -8.91
N HIS A 72 5.36 -9.11 -8.46
CA HIS A 72 4.00 -9.18 -7.95
C HIS A 72 3.26 -7.89 -8.30
N GLY A 73 1.94 -7.97 -8.29
CA GLY A 73 1.08 -6.82 -8.40
C GLY A 73 0.20 -6.67 -7.15
N PHE A 74 -0.35 -5.48 -6.98
CA PHE A 74 -1.31 -5.15 -5.94
C PHE A 74 -2.34 -4.22 -6.57
N THR A 75 -3.40 -4.80 -7.08
CA THR A 75 -4.46 -4.06 -7.75
C THR A 75 -5.72 -4.12 -6.91
N LEU A 76 -6.26 -2.96 -6.57
CA LEU A 76 -7.48 -2.86 -5.78
C LEU A 76 -8.70 -2.87 -6.71
N LEU A 77 -9.59 -3.83 -6.48
CA LEU A 77 -10.85 -3.97 -7.21
C LEU A 77 -12.02 -3.78 -6.26
N ARG A 78 -13.10 -3.20 -6.75
CA ARG A 78 -14.40 -3.26 -6.05
C ARG A 78 -14.90 -4.70 -6.06
N ALA A 79 -15.29 -5.22 -4.90
CA ALA A 79 -15.75 -6.62 -4.81
C ALA A 79 -17.04 -6.87 -5.59
N LYS A 80 -17.94 -5.88 -5.65
CA LYS A 80 -19.26 -6.00 -6.27
C LYS A 80 -19.22 -6.26 -7.78
N ASP A 81 -18.31 -5.63 -8.51
CA ASP A 81 -18.28 -5.67 -9.98
C ASP A 81 -16.87 -5.90 -10.56
N ARG A 82 -15.86 -6.03 -9.68
CA ARG A 82 -14.45 -6.24 -9.99
C ARG A 82 -13.82 -5.13 -10.85
N THR A 83 -14.37 -3.93 -10.79
CA THR A 83 -13.78 -2.76 -11.44
C THR A 83 -12.58 -2.25 -10.65
N LYS A 84 -11.55 -1.81 -11.37
CA LYS A 84 -10.34 -1.24 -10.77
C LYS A 84 -10.62 0.10 -10.09
N VAL A 85 -9.96 0.30 -8.96
CA VAL A 85 -9.91 1.60 -8.30
C VAL A 85 -8.73 2.39 -8.87
N GLU A 86 -8.99 3.58 -9.38
CA GLU A 86 -7.95 4.45 -9.93
C GLU A 86 -6.86 4.76 -8.90
N GLY A 87 -5.60 4.71 -9.34
CA GLY A 87 -4.44 4.95 -8.48
C GLY A 87 -4.01 3.77 -7.61
N TRP A 88 -4.70 2.63 -7.72
CA TRP A 88 -4.44 1.44 -6.92
C TRP A 88 -4.02 0.22 -7.76
N ASP A 89 -3.29 0.45 -8.82
CA ASP A 89 -2.69 -0.58 -9.65
C ASP A 89 -1.18 -0.54 -9.46
N LEU A 90 -0.69 -1.21 -8.42
CA LEU A 90 0.70 -1.14 -7.99
C LEU A 90 1.49 -2.34 -8.50
N LEU A 91 2.70 -2.08 -8.97
CA LEU A 91 3.65 -3.11 -9.38
C LEU A 91 4.79 -3.16 -8.36
N PHE A 92 5.10 -4.36 -7.89
CA PHE A 92 6.16 -4.58 -6.91
C PHE A 92 7.40 -5.17 -7.57
N LYS A 93 8.53 -4.53 -7.33
CA LYS A 93 9.85 -5.06 -7.63
C LYS A 93 10.42 -5.79 -6.40
N PRO A 94 11.45 -6.63 -6.55
CA PRO A 94 12.06 -7.28 -5.39
C PRO A 94 12.53 -6.29 -4.33
N GLY A 95 12.29 -6.60 -3.07
CA GLY A 95 12.76 -5.81 -1.94
C GLY A 95 11.67 -4.99 -1.28
N LYS A 96 12.08 -3.93 -0.60
CA LYS A 96 11.19 -3.04 0.17
C LYS A 96 10.81 -1.82 -0.64
N GLN A 97 9.52 -1.47 -0.60
CA GLN A 97 8.94 -0.33 -1.31
C GLN A 97 7.86 0.31 -0.45
N GLU A 98 7.62 1.59 -0.67
CA GLU A 98 6.58 2.33 0.03
C GLU A 98 5.68 3.07 -0.98
N PHE A 99 4.38 3.05 -0.72
CA PHE A 99 3.37 3.74 -1.52
C PHE A 99 2.43 4.51 -0.60
N LEU A 100 2.42 5.83 -0.74
CA LEU A 100 1.44 6.67 -0.05
C LEU A 100 0.16 6.70 -0.90
N ARG A 101 -0.97 6.31 -0.31
CA ARG A 101 -2.25 6.24 -1.04
C ARG A 101 -3.40 6.76 -0.18
N THR A 102 -4.37 7.35 -0.86
CA THR A 102 -5.65 7.72 -0.25
C THR A 102 -6.63 6.57 -0.44
N VAL A 103 -7.21 6.12 0.66
CA VAL A 103 -8.24 5.07 0.66
C VAL A 103 -9.47 5.57 -0.11
N PRO A 104 -10.15 4.70 -0.90
CA PRO A 104 -11.38 5.09 -1.57
C PRO A 104 -12.38 5.76 -0.63
N SER A 105 -13.10 6.74 -1.13
CA SER A 105 -14.12 7.47 -0.35
C SER A 105 -15.42 6.68 -0.16
N GLU A 106 -15.66 5.67 -1.00
CA GLU A 106 -16.82 4.80 -0.91
C GLU A 106 -16.53 3.63 0.04
N ALA A 107 -17.25 3.57 1.16
CA ALA A 107 -17.18 2.45 2.09
C ALA A 107 -17.73 1.17 1.46
N GLY A 108 -17.14 0.03 1.79
CA GLY A 108 -17.59 -1.26 1.29
C GLY A 108 -16.45 -2.28 1.19
N GLU A 109 -16.74 -3.38 0.52
CA GLU A 109 -15.81 -4.47 0.31
C GLU A 109 -15.04 -4.28 -1.00
N TYR A 110 -13.74 -4.47 -0.89
CA TYR A 110 -12.78 -4.47 -2.00
C TYR A 110 -11.94 -5.74 -1.90
N VAL A 111 -11.25 -6.05 -2.98
CA VAL A 111 -10.30 -7.16 -3.01
C VAL A 111 -9.01 -6.69 -3.67
N VAL A 112 -7.89 -7.08 -3.08
CA VAL A 112 -6.57 -6.91 -3.69
C VAL A 112 -6.27 -8.17 -4.48
N VAL A 113 -5.82 -8.00 -5.72
CA VAL A 113 -5.42 -9.11 -6.58
C VAL A 113 -4.04 -8.86 -7.18
N CYS A 114 -3.32 -9.93 -7.46
CA CYS A 114 -2.08 -9.87 -8.22
C CYS A 114 -2.43 -9.94 -9.71
N THR A 115 -2.16 -8.87 -10.45
CA THR A 115 -2.39 -8.79 -11.90
C THR A 115 -1.15 -9.11 -12.73
N VAL A 116 -0.02 -9.35 -12.04
CA VAL A 116 1.25 -9.73 -12.63
C VAL A 116 1.39 -11.24 -12.52
N ILE A 117 1.77 -11.92 -13.60
CA ILE A 117 2.03 -13.36 -13.55
C ILE A 117 3.30 -13.60 -12.72
N CYS A 118 3.13 -14.04 -11.48
CA CYS A 118 4.22 -14.29 -10.53
C CYS A 118 4.53 -15.79 -10.40
N SER A 119 3.54 -16.66 -10.62
CA SER A 119 3.66 -18.12 -10.64
C SER A 119 2.37 -18.72 -11.20
N GLU A 120 2.30 -20.05 -11.24
CA GLU A 120 1.07 -20.76 -11.62
C GLU A 120 -0.07 -20.52 -10.64
N GLU A 121 0.26 -20.21 -9.37
CA GLU A 121 -0.71 -19.94 -8.31
C GLU A 121 -1.11 -18.45 -8.21
N HIS A 122 -0.68 -17.60 -9.12
CA HIS A 122 -0.92 -16.16 -9.02
C HIS A 122 -2.42 -15.78 -8.99
N GLU A 123 -3.28 -16.56 -9.62
CA GLU A 123 -4.73 -16.35 -9.60
C GLU A 123 -5.33 -16.52 -8.20
N GLY A 124 -4.70 -17.32 -7.35
CA GLY A 124 -5.05 -17.47 -5.95
C GLY A 124 -4.46 -16.39 -5.05
N MET A 125 -3.65 -15.48 -5.59
CA MET A 125 -3.04 -14.40 -4.81
C MET A 125 -3.99 -13.22 -4.69
N HIS A 126 -4.73 -13.20 -3.59
CA HIS A 126 -5.69 -12.15 -3.29
C HIS A 126 -5.76 -11.86 -1.79
N MET A 127 -6.29 -10.71 -1.44
CA MET A 127 -6.45 -10.29 -0.05
C MET A 127 -7.68 -9.40 0.09
N LYS A 128 -8.43 -9.60 1.16
CA LYS A 128 -9.59 -8.78 1.48
C LYS A 128 -9.16 -7.37 1.90
N PHE A 129 -9.88 -6.38 1.42
CA PHE A 129 -9.66 -4.98 1.74
C PHE A 129 -11.03 -4.34 2.04
N THR A 130 -11.22 -3.96 3.28
CA THR A 130 -12.50 -3.40 3.75
C THR A 130 -12.34 -1.91 4.04
N VAL A 131 -13.18 -1.10 3.41
CA VAL A 131 -13.26 0.33 3.65
C VAL A 131 -14.43 0.61 4.57
N LEU A 132 -14.13 1.09 5.76
CA LEU A 132 -15.11 1.46 6.79
C LEU A 132 -15.61 2.89 6.57
N PRO A 133 -16.89 3.18 6.90
CA PRO A 133 -17.42 4.53 6.80
C PRO A 133 -16.74 5.53 7.74
#